data_4490e1f02039a6d8b532ea73a223caf2
#
_entry.id   4490e1f02039a6d8b532ea73a223caf2
#
_cell.length_a   1.000
_cell.length_b   1.000
_cell.length_c   1.000
_cell.angle_alpha   90.00
_cell.angle_beta   90.00
_cell.angle_gamma   90.00
#
_symmetry.space_group_name_H-M   'P 1'
#
loop_
_entity.id
_entity.type
_entity.pdbx_description
1 polymer ?
#
loop_
_entity_poly.entity_id
_entity_poly.type
_entity_poly.pdbx_seq_one_letter_code
_entity_poly.pdbx_strand_id
1 'polypeptide(L)'
;MSEYESIARIDAFCDAAPRQWANAEATGSLVLFIPSGPGWPYYARPRLDRSSTEPISVADVRAVRARQRELLIPESFEWIEQAAPDMAAAATGAGLEVRRHPLMLLGTLMPPPALPPRISVRVLAPDDPEAILAWAVPGVAFSHPGTAIGEAGVTERDKIAANHDASTITLLREKLESGVSVLAAAFGPNGPLAAGSYQLSGGVAEITGLGVLPASRRRGLGAAVTAALAADAIAHGGRVVFLSASDDTVARVYARLGFRHIGTAMIADPPDQ
;
A
#
# COMPACT_ATOMS: atom_id res chain seq x y z
N MET A 1 17.39 -3.53 -16.31
CA MET A 1 16.09 -4.23 -16.21
C MET A 1 15.08 -3.45 -17.06
N SER A 2 14.39 -4.13 -17.96
CA SER A 2 13.34 -3.52 -18.78
C SER A 2 12.10 -3.18 -17.94
N GLU A 3 11.20 -2.35 -18.49
CA GLU A 3 9.91 -2.06 -17.80
C GLU A 3 9.06 -3.30 -17.67
N TYR A 4 9.03 -4.13 -18.72
CA TYR A 4 8.30 -5.40 -18.71
C TYR A 4 8.79 -6.35 -17.60
N GLU A 5 10.10 -6.51 -17.43
CA GLU A 5 10.67 -7.32 -16.35
C GLU A 5 10.34 -6.75 -14.98
N SER A 6 10.32 -5.41 -14.85
CA SER A 6 9.96 -4.74 -13.60
C SER A 6 8.49 -5.01 -13.25
N ILE A 7 7.58 -4.86 -14.21
CA ILE A 7 6.15 -5.14 -14.03
C ILE A 7 5.91 -6.59 -13.66
N ALA A 8 6.55 -7.54 -14.34
CA ALA A 8 6.40 -8.96 -14.03
C ALA A 8 6.87 -9.31 -12.60
N ARG A 9 7.96 -8.67 -12.13
CA ARG A 9 8.45 -8.84 -10.75
C ARG A 9 7.52 -8.23 -9.72
N ILE A 10 6.98 -7.04 -10.00
CA ILE A 10 6.01 -6.38 -9.12
C ILE A 10 4.72 -7.22 -9.06
N ASP A 11 4.24 -7.72 -10.19
CA ASP A 11 3.05 -8.57 -10.24
C ASP A 11 3.22 -9.86 -9.44
N ALA A 12 4.38 -10.49 -9.55
CA ALA A 12 4.74 -11.66 -8.75
C ALA A 12 4.83 -11.33 -7.25
N PHE A 13 5.36 -10.15 -6.88
CA PHE A 13 5.39 -9.68 -5.50
C PHE A 13 3.98 -9.45 -4.94
N CYS A 14 3.08 -8.82 -5.69
CA CYS A 14 1.69 -8.58 -5.27
C CYS A 14 0.90 -9.88 -5.06
N ASP A 15 1.32 -10.99 -5.67
CA ASP A 15 0.77 -12.32 -5.39
C ASP A 15 1.44 -12.97 -4.16
N ALA A 16 2.74 -12.80 -3.99
CA ALA A 16 3.51 -13.48 -2.94
C ALA A 16 3.36 -12.81 -1.56
N ALA A 17 3.28 -11.48 -1.51
CA ALA A 17 3.24 -10.74 -0.25
C ALA A 17 2.02 -11.08 0.62
N PRO A 18 0.78 -11.12 0.10
CA PRO A 18 -0.39 -11.49 0.91
C PRO A 18 -0.32 -12.92 1.46
N ARG A 19 0.30 -13.86 0.74
CA ARG A 19 0.38 -15.29 1.13
C ARG A 19 1.09 -15.53 2.46
N GLN A 20 1.82 -14.56 2.96
CA GLN A 20 2.49 -14.66 4.27
C GLN A 20 1.50 -14.50 5.43
N TRP A 21 0.33 -13.85 5.20
CA TRP A 21 -0.64 -13.47 6.23
C TRP A 21 -2.08 -13.78 5.84
N ALA A 22 -2.28 -14.46 4.71
CA ALA A 22 -3.58 -14.80 4.20
C ALA A 22 -3.58 -16.19 3.54
N ASN A 23 -4.71 -16.87 3.61
CA ASN A 23 -4.97 -18.07 2.84
C ASN A 23 -5.38 -17.67 1.42
N ALA A 24 -4.84 -18.36 0.41
CA ALA A 24 -5.16 -18.11 -1.00
C ALA A 24 -6.19 -19.12 -1.50
N GLU A 25 -7.34 -18.65 -1.94
CA GLU A 25 -8.42 -19.45 -2.53
C GLU A 25 -8.55 -19.14 -4.02
N ALA A 26 -8.32 -20.13 -4.89
CA ALA A 26 -8.44 -19.95 -6.34
C ALA A 26 -9.90 -20.09 -6.78
N THR A 27 -10.36 -19.16 -7.63
CA THR A 27 -11.71 -19.15 -8.21
C THR A 27 -11.59 -18.75 -9.69
N GLY A 28 -11.72 -19.72 -10.61
CA GLY A 28 -11.50 -19.48 -12.04
C GLY A 28 -10.11 -18.88 -12.31
N SER A 29 -10.06 -17.79 -13.04
CA SER A 29 -8.83 -17.05 -13.37
C SER A 29 -8.33 -16.13 -12.24
N LEU A 30 -9.00 -16.11 -11.07
CA LEU A 30 -8.71 -15.21 -9.95
C LEU A 30 -8.21 -15.99 -8.73
N VAL A 31 -7.51 -15.29 -7.85
CA VAL A 31 -7.17 -15.74 -6.49
C VAL A 31 -7.68 -14.72 -5.49
N LEU A 32 -8.36 -15.18 -4.46
CA LEU A 32 -8.82 -14.40 -3.31
C LEU A 32 -7.88 -14.65 -2.14
N PHE A 33 -7.38 -13.58 -1.52
CA PHE A 33 -6.61 -13.65 -0.29
C PHE A 33 -7.53 -13.42 0.91
N ILE A 34 -7.66 -14.44 1.75
CA ILE A 34 -8.51 -14.44 2.95
C ILE A 34 -7.60 -14.22 4.15
N PRO A 35 -7.74 -13.08 4.89
CA PRO A 35 -6.90 -12.79 6.05
C PRO A 35 -6.91 -13.92 7.08
N SER A 36 -5.75 -14.29 7.63
CA SER A 36 -5.63 -15.29 8.71
C SER A 36 -5.81 -14.68 10.10
N GLY A 37 -6.01 -13.37 10.21
CA GLY A 37 -6.15 -12.63 11.48
C GLY A 37 -6.61 -11.19 11.25
N PRO A 38 -6.65 -10.38 12.32
CA PRO A 38 -7.03 -8.96 12.24
C PRO A 38 -6.04 -8.18 11.37
N GLY A 39 -6.46 -7.03 10.86
CA GLY A 39 -5.61 -6.12 10.09
C GLY A 39 -6.26 -5.68 8.80
N TRP A 40 -5.45 -5.20 7.85
CA TRP A 40 -5.94 -4.74 6.57
C TRP A 40 -6.51 -5.91 5.76
N PRO A 41 -7.73 -5.80 5.24
CA PRO A 41 -8.30 -6.83 4.38
C PRO A 41 -7.48 -6.89 3.08
N TYR A 42 -7.16 -8.12 2.68
CA TYR A 42 -6.54 -8.33 1.37
C TYR A 42 -7.60 -8.34 0.27
N TYR A 43 -7.15 -8.34 -0.94
CA TYR A 43 -7.92 -8.24 -2.18
C TYR A 43 -7.95 -9.57 -2.93
N ALA A 44 -8.75 -9.63 -3.98
CA ALA A 44 -8.61 -10.64 -5.02
C ALA A 44 -7.83 -10.07 -6.22
N ARG A 45 -7.18 -10.94 -6.96
CA ARG A 45 -6.41 -10.56 -8.15
C ARG A 45 -6.38 -11.66 -9.21
N PRO A 46 -5.94 -11.34 -10.44
CA PRO A 46 -5.63 -12.36 -11.45
C PRO A 46 -4.55 -13.32 -10.97
N ARG A 47 -4.73 -14.61 -11.19
CA ARG A 47 -3.73 -15.64 -10.88
C ARG A 47 -2.52 -15.49 -11.81
N LEU A 48 -1.32 -15.71 -11.28
CA LEU A 48 -0.09 -15.67 -12.08
C LEU A 48 0.00 -16.85 -13.06
N ASP A 49 -0.57 -18.00 -12.71
CA ASP A 49 -0.54 -19.24 -13.49
C ASP A 49 -1.76 -19.41 -14.41
N ARG A 50 -2.60 -18.36 -14.58
CA ARG A 50 -3.73 -18.38 -15.50
C ARG A 50 -3.26 -18.51 -16.94
N SER A 51 -4.06 -19.18 -17.75
CA SER A 51 -3.82 -19.23 -19.20
C SER A 51 -3.97 -17.84 -19.81
N SER A 52 -3.00 -17.42 -20.60
CA SER A 52 -3.09 -16.16 -21.37
C SER A 52 -4.13 -16.22 -22.51
N THR A 53 -4.61 -17.40 -22.84
CA THR A 53 -5.62 -17.62 -23.90
C THR A 53 -7.05 -17.58 -23.36
N GLU A 54 -7.25 -17.65 -22.05
CA GLU A 54 -8.56 -17.56 -21.39
C GLU A 54 -8.70 -16.20 -20.73
N PRO A 55 -9.56 -15.30 -21.27
CA PRO A 55 -9.78 -13.99 -20.66
C PRO A 55 -10.49 -14.14 -19.32
N ILE A 56 -10.19 -13.24 -18.41
CA ILE A 56 -10.92 -13.12 -17.14
C ILE A 56 -12.38 -12.77 -17.46
N SER A 57 -13.31 -13.55 -16.93
CA SER A 57 -14.72 -13.39 -17.22
C SER A 57 -15.45 -12.58 -16.13
N VAL A 58 -16.56 -11.97 -16.50
CA VAL A 58 -17.51 -11.35 -15.55
C VAL A 58 -18.03 -12.38 -14.53
N ALA A 59 -18.12 -13.66 -14.94
CA ALA A 59 -18.58 -14.73 -14.05
C ALA A 59 -17.52 -15.01 -12.96
N ASP A 60 -16.22 -15.00 -13.29
CA ASP A 60 -15.14 -15.18 -12.31
C ASP A 60 -15.19 -14.07 -11.25
N VAL A 61 -15.32 -12.81 -11.67
CA VAL A 61 -15.40 -11.67 -10.75
C VAL A 61 -16.64 -11.78 -9.85
N ARG A 62 -17.79 -12.14 -10.41
CA ARG A 62 -19.03 -12.31 -9.62
C ARG A 62 -18.93 -13.46 -8.63
N ALA A 63 -18.27 -14.56 -8.97
CA ALA A 63 -18.05 -15.68 -8.07
C ALA A 63 -17.17 -15.27 -6.87
N VAL A 64 -16.07 -14.56 -7.13
CA VAL A 64 -15.20 -14.03 -6.06
C VAL A 64 -15.96 -13.03 -5.18
N ARG A 65 -16.71 -12.10 -5.75
CA ARG A 65 -17.55 -11.15 -5.00
C ARG A 65 -18.57 -11.87 -4.09
N ALA A 66 -19.20 -12.93 -4.59
CA ALA A 66 -20.12 -13.75 -3.78
C ALA A 66 -19.36 -14.35 -2.58
N ARG A 67 -18.16 -14.88 -2.82
CA ARG A 67 -17.32 -15.46 -1.77
C ARG A 67 -16.86 -14.42 -0.74
N GLN A 68 -16.49 -13.22 -1.17
CA GLN A 68 -16.12 -12.10 -0.27
C GLN A 68 -17.31 -11.73 0.63
N ARG A 69 -18.53 -11.65 0.09
CA ARG A 69 -19.76 -11.41 0.89
C ARG A 69 -20.04 -12.52 1.89
N GLU A 70 -19.90 -13.78 1.50
CA GLU A 70 -20.07 -14.92 2.42
C GLU A 70 -19.10 -14.85 3.60
N LEU A 71 -17.87 -14.39 3.34
CA LEU A 71 -16.81 -14.25 4.34
C LEU A 71 -16.90 -12.93 5.13
N LEU A 72 -17.84 -12.04 4.79
CA LEU A 72 -18.00 -10.70 5.38
C LEU A 72 -16.71 -9.86 5.28
N ILE A 73 -15.96 -10.03 4.19
CA ILE A 73 -14.77 -9.20 3.86
C ILE A 73 -15.11 -8.25 2.72
N PRO A 74 -14.36 -7.14 2.57
CA PRO A 74 -14.58 -6.17 1.49
C PRO A 74 -14.50 -6.81 0.10
N GLU A 75 -15.39 -6.38 -0.80
CA GLU A 75 -15.37 -6.77 -2.21
C GLU A 75 -14.32 -5.92 -2.93
N SER A 76 -13.05 -6.25 -2.79
CA SER A 76 -11.92 -5.48 -3.35
C SER A 76 -11.06 -6.35 -4.27
N PHE A 77 -10.60 -5.73 -5.37
CA PHE A 77 -9.71 -6.33 -6.36
C PHE A 77 -8.56 -5.38 -6.68
N GLU A 78 -7.35 -5.93 -6.77
CA GLU A 78 -6.17 -5.18 -7.15
C GLU A 78 -5.35 -5.92 -8.20
N TRP A 79 -4.85 -5.21 -9.21
CA TRP A 79 -3.99 -5.79 -10.23
C TRP A 79 -3.15 -4.72 -10.94
N ILE A 80 -2.22 -5.16 -11.77
CA ILE A 80 -1.48 -4.29 -12.69
C ILE A 80 -2.10 -4.41 -14.08
N GLU A 81 -2.51 -3.29 -14.65
CA GLU A 81 -3.18 -3.24 -15.96
C GLU A 81 -2.40 -3.98 -17.04
N GLN A 82 -1.08 -3.76 -17.10
CA GLN A 82 -0.21 -4.36 -18.11
C GLN A 82 -0.05 -5.88 -17.95
N ALA A 83 -0.28 -6.42 -16.75
CA ALA A 83 -0.23 -7.86 -16.49
C ALA A 83 -1.57 -8.55 -16.76
N ALA A 84 -2.70 -7.84 -16.61
CA ALA A 84 -4.04 -8.36 -16.83
C ALA A 84 -4.97 -7.30 -17.44
N PRO A 85 -4.79 -6.95 -18.71
CA PRO A 85 -5.56 -5.87 -19.36
C PRO A 85 -7.06 -6.19 -19.51
N ASP A 86 -7.42 -7.45 -19.51
CA ASP A 86 -8.80 -7.96 -19.60
C ASP A 86 -9.59 -7.82 -18.29
N MET A 87 -8.93 -7.69 -17.14
CA MET A 87 -9.57 -7.64 -15.82
C MET A 87 -10.49 -6.41 -15.66
N ALA A 88 -10.11 -5.26 -16.20
CA ALA A 88 -10.90 -4.02 -16.03
C ALA A 88 -12.31 -4.15 -16.62
N ALA A 89 -12.43 -4.75 -17.82
CA ALA A 89 -13.73 -4.98 -18.45
C ALA A 89 -14.58 -5.99 -17.66
N ALA A 90 -13.96 -7.05 -17.13
CA ALA A 90 -14.63 -8.04 -16.31
C ALA A 90 -15.14 -7.45 -14.98
N ALA A 91 -14.33 -6.62 -14.30
CA ALA A 91 -14.67 -5.94 -13.06
C ALA A 91 -15.86 -4.97 -13.27
N THR A 92 -15.78 -4.12 -14.31
CA THR A 92 -16.86 -3.20 -14.66
C THR A 92 -18.16 -3.95 -15.03
N GLY A 93 -18.07 -5.02 -15.82
CA GLY A 93 -19.20 -5.87 -16.18
C GLY A 93 -19.81 -6.62 -14.99
N ALA A 94 -19.05 -6.79 -13.91
CA ALA A 94 -19.52 -7.34 -12.65
C ALA A 94 -20.11 -6.26 -11.72
N GLY A 95 -20.14 -4.98 -12.10
CA GLY A 95 -20.71 -3.86 -11.34
C GLY A 95 -19.76 -3.25 -10.31
N LEU A 96 -18.45 -3.32 -10.55
CA LEU A 96 -17.44 -2.63 -9.75
C LEU A 96 -17.02 -1.31 -10.42
N GLU A 97 -16.67 -0.34 -9.60
CA GLU A 97 -15.99 0.87 -10.03
C GLU A 97 -14.48 0.60 -10.12
N VAL A 98 -13.88 0.91 -11.26
CA VAL A 98 -12.46 0.66 -11.51
C VAL A 98 -11.69 1.98 -11.44
N ARG A 99 -10.73 2.06 -10.52
CA ARG A 99 -9.86 3.22 -10.32
C ARG A 99 -8.45 2.91 -10.80
N ARG A 100 -7.81 3.92 -11.38
CA ARG A 100 -6.47 3.84 -11.98
C ARG A 100 -5.48 4.64 -11.15
N HIS A 101 -4.38 4.03 -10.76
CA HIS A 101 -3.35 4.63 -9.93
C HIS A 101 -1.99 4.54 -10.63
N PRO A 102 -1.22 5.66 -10.74
CA PRO A 102 0.12 5.60 -11.30
C PRO A 102 1.00 4.59 -10.55
N LEU A 103 1.48 3.54 -11.24
CA LEU A 103 2.47 2.62 -10.73
C LEU A 103 3.86 3.19 -10.96
N MET A 104 4.61 3.40 -9.89
CA MET A 104 5.87 4.10 -9.94
C MET A 104 7.03 3.24 -9.43
N LEU A 105 8.11 3.21 -10.17
CA LEU A 105 9.34 2.49 -9.86
C LEU A 105 10.46 3.45 -9.53
N LEU A 106 11.19 3.19 -8.45
CA LEU A 106 12.37 3.96 -8.10
C LEU A 106 13.50 3.70 -9.12
N GLY A 107 14.04 4.79 -9.68
CA GLY A 107 15.28 4.80 -10.42
C GLY A 107 16.46 5.07 -9.47
N THR A 108 16.93 6.30 -9.48
CA THR A 108 17.96 6.78 -8.53
C THR A 108 17.26 7.56 -7.41
N LEU A 109 17.47 7.15 -6.17
CA LEU A 109 16.89 7.88 -5.03
C LEU A 109 17.51 9.28 -4.93
N MET A 110 16.66 10.28 -4.99
CA MET A 110 17.02 11.68 -4.80
C MET A 110 16.80 12.12 -3.36
N PRO A 111 17.61 13.05 -2.83
CA PRO A 111 17.42 13.54 -1.47
C PRO A 111 16.04 14.21 -1.32
N PRO A 112 15.36 14.01 -0.18
CA PRO A 112 14.10 14.70 0.11
C PRO A 112 14.37 16.20 0.37
N PRO A 113 13.31 17.03 0.32
CA PRO A 113 13.44 18.43 0.72
C PRO A 113 13.85 18.57 2.20
N ALA A 114 14.52 19.66 2.53
CA ALA A 114 14.90 19.97 3.91
C ALA A 114 13.64 20.02 4.80
N LEU A 115 13.75 19.42 5.98
CA LEU A 115 12.66 19.39 6.95
C LEU A 115 12.65 20.68 7.79
N PRO A 116 11.46 21.10 8.26
CA PRO A 116 11.38 22.18 9.24
C PRO A 116 12.14 21.86 10.54
N PRO A 117 12.54 22.88 11.30
CA PRO A 117 13.17 22.67 12.62
C PRO A 117 12.29 21.79 13.53
N ARG A 118 12.95 21.00 14.38
CA ARG A 118 12.31 20.06 15.34
C ARG A 118 11.50 18.92 14.68
N ILE A 119 11.71 18.68 13.40
CA ILE A 119 11.19 17.48 12.73
C ILE A 119 12.37 16.55 12.46
N SER A 120 12.18 15.29 12.81
CA SER A 120 13.11 14.19 12.48
C SER A 120 12.37 13.07 11.76
N VAL A 121 13.09 12.30 10.95
CA VAL A 121 12.55 11.09 10.32
C VAL A 121 13.41 9.92 10.75
N ARG A 122 12.77 8.80 11.09
CA ARG A 122 13.44 7.55 11.42
C ARG A 122 12.62 6.34 11.02
N VAL A 123 13.30 5.25 10.74
CA VAL A 123 12.75 3.91 10.72
C VAL A 123 12.54 3.48 12.18
N LEU A 124 11.44 2.80 12.45
CA LEU A 124 11.08 2.38 13.80
C LEU A 124 11.57 0.96 14.07
N ALA A 125 12.10 0.74 15.26
CA ALA A 125 12.38 -0.60 15.76
C ALA A 125 11.05 -1.35 16.04
N PRO A 126 11.04 -2.68 16.01
CA PRO A 126 9.83 -3.46 16.27
C PRO A 126 9.18 -3.19 17.62
N ASP A 127 9.98 -2.88 18.64
CA ASP A 127 9.57 -2.57 20.01
C ASP A 127 9.40 -1.07 20.28
N ASP A 128 9.46 -0.23 19.24
CA ASP A 128 9.33 1.22 19.38
C ASP A 128 7.99 1.59 20.03
N PRO A 129 7.98 2.32 21.14
CA PRO A 129 6.74 2.68 21.85
C PRO A 129 5.80 3.56 21.02
N GLU A 130 6.31 4.24 19.99
CA GLU A 130 5.51 5.10 19.13
C GLU A 130 5.02 4.40 17.85
N ALA A 131 5.31 3.10 17.67
CA ALA A 131 4.91 2.36 16.47
C ALA A 131 3.39 2.38 16.23
N ILE A 132 2.58 2.24 17.27
CA ILE A 132 1.11 2.29 17.18
C ILE A 132 0.62 3.68 16.76
N LEU A 133 1.20 4.74 17.32
CA LEU A 133 0.87 6.11 16.92
C LEU A 133 1.27 6.36 15.46
N ALA A 134 2.43 5.90 15.04
CA ALA A 134 2.88 6.01 13.65
C ALA A 134 1.95 5.23 12.71
N TRP A 135 1.53 4.02 13.11
CA TRP A 135 0.62 3.19 12.31
C TRP A 135 -0.79 3.77 12.19
N ALA A 136 -1.22 4.58 13.16
CA ALA A 136 -2.51 5.28 13.10
C ALA A 136 -2.54 6.48 12.13
N VAL A 137 -1.37 7.05 11.76
CA VAL A 137 -1.29 8.23 10.89
C VAL A 137 -1.95 8.02 9.52
N PRO A 138 -1.70 6.91 8.79
CA PRO A 138 -2.38 6.63 7.51
C PRO A 138 -3.91 6.61 7.64
N GLY A 139 -4.46 6.06 8.71
CA GLY A 139 -5.91 6.05 8.96
C GLY A 139 -6.53 7.45 8.96
N VAL A 140 -5.88 8.40 9.66
CA VAL A 140 -6.31 9.82 9.61
C VAL A 140 -6.14 10.41 8.22
N ALA A 141 -5.00 10.14 7.57
CA ALA A 141 -4.68 10.72 6.27
C ALA A 141 -5.66 10.28 5.18
N PHE A 142 -6.03 9.00 5.15
CA PHE A 142 -6.93 8.42 4.14
C PHE A 142 -8.40 8.78 4.37
N SER A 143 -8.81 9.03 5.62
CA SER A 143 -10.13 9.59 5.92
C SER A 143 -10.28 11.05 5.47
N HIS A 144 -9.18 11.69 5.06
CA HIS A 144 -9.15 13.07 4.57
C HIS A 144 -8.36 13.12 3.25
N PRO A 145 -8.95 12.69 2.13
CA PRO A 145 -8.25 12.54 0.86
C PRO A 145 -7.68 13.86 0.33
N GLY A 146 -6.72 13.76 -0.59
CA GLY A 146 -6.04 14.88 -1.20
C GLY A 146 -4.83 15.39 -0.40
N THR A 147 -4.23 16.49 -0.89
CA THR A 147 -2.96 17.05 -0.38
C THR A 147 -3.12 18.42 0.28
N ALA A 148 -4.34 18.95 0.38
CA ALA A 148 -4.62 20.22 1.04
C ALA A 148 -4.38 20.12 2.56
N ILE A 149 -4.00 21.24 3.16
CA ILE A 149 -3.93 21.35 4.62
C ILE A 149 -5.36 21.28 5.17
N GLY A 150 -5.55 20.55 6.26
CA GLY A 150 -6.82 20.40 6.98
C GLY A 150 -6.61 20.50 8.49
N GLU A 151 -7.66 20.32 9.25
CA GLU A 151 -7.64 20.49 10.71
C GLU A 151 -7.24 19.21 11.45
N ALA A 152 -7.54 18.03 10.88
CA ALA A 152 -7.26 16.75 11.53
C ALA A 152 -5.76 16.56 11.78
N GLY A 153 -5.42 16.20 13.01
CA GLY A 153 -4.05 16.18 13.47
C GLY A 153 -3.74 15.07 14.47
N VAL A 154 -2.93 15.40 15.47
CA VAL A 154 -2.48 14.45 16.49
C VAL A 154 -3.62 13.90 17.34
N THR A 155 -4.65 14.70 17.59
CA THR A 155 -5.83 14.26 18.37
C THR A 155 -6.57 13.10 17.69
N GLU A 156 -6.79 13.20 16.38
CA GLU A 156 -7.46 12.16 15.60
C GLU A 156 -6.58 10.91 15.50
N ARG A 157 -5.26 11.08 15.31
CA ARG A 157 -4.28 9.99 15.34
C ARG A 157 -4.35 9.24 16.68
N ASP A 158 -4.32 9.96 17.80
CA ASP A 158 -4.32 9.36 19.14
C ASP A 158 -5.62 8.60 19.41
N LYS A 159 -6.76 9.10 18.91
CA LYS A 159 -8.05 8.38 18.97
C LYS A 159 -8.00 7.06 18.18
N ILE A 160 -7.45 7.07 16.96
CA ILE A 160 -7.32 5.85 16.16
C ILE A 160 -6.39 4.86 16.87
N ALA A 161 -5.23 5.32 17.35
CA ALA A 161 -4.27 4.49 18.06
C ALA A 161 -4.88 3.83 19.32
N ALA A 162 -5.67 4.57 20.09
CA ALA A 162 -6.34 4.08 21.30
C ALA A 162 -7.46 3.06 21.01
N ASN A 163 -8.01 3.05 19.80
CA ASN A 163 -9.07 2.13 19.40
C ASN A 163 -8.54 0.78 18.86
N HIS A 164 -7.23 0.64 18.66
CA HIS A 164 -6.66 -0.65 18.28
C HIS A 164 -6.73 -1.63 19.46
N ASP A 165 -7.28 -2.81 19.21
CA ASP A 165 -7.32 -3.89 20.19
C ASP A 165 -5.94 -4.57 20.34
N ALA A 166 -5.81 -5.39 21.37
CA ALA A 166 -4.57 -6.09 21.68
C ALA A 166 -4.12 -7.03 20.54
N SER A 167 -5.05 -7.63 19.82
CA SER A 167 -4.74 -8.54 18.71
C SER A 167 -4.12 -7.80 17.52
N THR A 168 -4.64 -6.63 17.21
CA THR A 168 -4.11 -5.73 16.17
C THR A 168 -2.70 -5.24 16.53
N ILE A 169 -2.47 -4.86 17.79
CA ILE A 169 -1.15 -4.44 18.28
C ILE A 169 -0.15 -5.59 18.20
N THR A 170 -0.55 -6.81 18.60
CA THR A 170 0.28 -7.99 18.51
C THR A 170 0.67 -8.28 17.06
N LEU A 171 -0.29 -8.29 16.16
CA LEU A 171 -0.02 -8.53 14.73
C LEU A 171 0.94 -7.49 14.13
N LEU A 172 0.77 -6.20 14.46
CA LEU A 172 1.71 -5.16 14.01
C LEU A 172 3.13 -5.48 14.49
N ARG A 173 3.28 -5.81 15.77
CA ARG A 173 4.59 -6.16 16.34
C ARG A 173 5.20 -7.37 15.64
N GLU A 174 4.44 -8.45 15.44
CA GLU A 174 4.90 -9.65 14.72
C GLU A 174 5.36 -9.31 13.29
N LYS A 175 4.63 -8.46 12.57
CA LYS A 175 5.02 -8.00 11.23
C LYS A 175 6.32 -7.20 11.23
N LEU A 176 6.55 -6.37 12.23
CA LEU A 176 7.78 -5.60 12.37
C LEU A 176 8.95 -6.50 12.83
N GLU A 177 8.74 -7.40 13.79
CA GLU A 177 9.75 -8.34 14.30
C GLU A 177 10.21 -9.33 13.22
N SER A 178 9.29 -9.79 12.37
CA SER A 178 9.63 -10.67 11.24
C SER A 178 10.43 -9.99 10.14
N GLY A 179 10.53 -8.66 10.14
CA GLY A 179 11.17 -7.87 9.10
C GLY A 179 10.43 -7.85 7.76
N VAL A 180 9.24 -8.47 7.69
CA VAL A 180 8.39 -8.46 6.49
C VAL A 180 7.84 -7.07 6.23
N SER A 181 7.53 -6.33 7.30
CA SER A 181 7.07 -4.95 7.23
C SER A 181 8.02 -4.05 8.01
N VAL A 182 8.37 -2.92 7.44
CA VAL A 182 9.20 -1.88 8.08
C VAL A 182 8.40 -0.60 8.10
N LEU A 183 8.35 0.05 9.25
CA LEU A 183 7.62 1.29 9.47
C LEU A 183 8.59 2.46 9.62
N ALA A 184 8.32 3.58 8.97
CA ALA A 184 9.06 4.83 9.18
C ALA A 184 8.10 5.99 9.42
N ALA A 185 8.53 6.96 10.21
CA ALA A 185 7.72 8.13 10.52
C ALA A 185 8.53 9.41 10.63
N ALA A 186 7.87 10.53 10.36
CA ALA A 186 8.34 11.87 10.63
C ALA A 186 7.74 12.35 11.96
N PHE A 187 8.60 12.72 12.89
CA PHE A 187 8.26 13.10 14.26
C PHE A 187 8.32 14.60 14.46
N GLY A 188 7.31 15.14 15.10
CA GLY A 188 7.30 16.47 15.68
C GLY A 188 7.29 16.40 17.21
N PRO A 189 7.14 17.56 17.90
CA PRO A 189 7.12 17.61 19.36
C PRO A 189 6.05 16.73 20.02
N ASN A 190 4.96 16.45 19.30
CA ASN A 190 3.81 15.67 19.79
C ASN A 190 3.73 14.29 19.09
N GLY A 191 4.86 13.69 18.74
CA GLY A 191 4.93 12.37 18.12
C GLY A 191 4.81 12.36 16.59
N PRO A 192 4.41 11.23 15.97
CA PRO A 192 4.39 11.05 14.52
C PRO A 192 3.39 11.97 13.82
N LEU A 193 3.83 12.66 12.77
CA LEU A 193 3.03 13.56 11.91
C LEU A 193 2.83 13.02 10.50
N ALA A 194 3.73 12.15 10.06
CA ALA A 194 3.63 11.39 8.83
C ALA A 194 4.20 10.00 9.07
N ALA A 195 3.66 9.00 8.43
CA ALA A 195 4.17 7.64 8.51
C ALA A 195 3.87 6.87 7.22
N GLY A 196 4.57 5.77 7.03
CA GLY A 196 4.35 4.82 5.97
C GLY A 196 5.17 3.56 6.25
N SER A 197 4.96 2.55 5.46
CA SER A 197 5.67 1.28 5.58
C SER A 197 6.16 0.79 4.23
N TYR A 198 7.07 -0.18 4.26
CA TYR A 198 7.29 -1.03 3.09
C TYR A 198 7.23 -2.50 3.48
N GLN A 199 6.95 -3.34 2.51
CA GLN A 199 7.12 -4.80 2.60
C GLN A 199 8.20 -5.21 1.61
N LEU A 200 9.10 -6.12 2.03
CA LEU A 200 10.20 -6.63 1.21
C LEU A 200 10.11 -8.15 1.06
N SER A 201 10.09 -8.62 -0.18
CA SER A 201 10.14 -10.04 -0.50
C SER A 201 10.84 -10.26 -1.83
N GLY A 202 11.73 -11.25 -1.93
CA GLY A 202 12.41 -11.60 -3.19
C GLY A 202 13.25 -10.47 -3.83
N GLY A 203 13.65 -9.45 -3.04
CA GLY A 203 14.34 -8.26 -3.54
C GLY A 203 13.42 -7.24 -4.22
N VAL A 204 12.11 -7.36 -4.02
CA VAL A 204 11.09 -6.38 -4.41
C VAL A 204 10.51 -5.76 -3.15
N ALA A 205 10.46 -4.43 -3.08
CA ALA A 205 9.92 -3.68 -1.96
C ALA A 205 8.77 -2.78 -2.42
N GLU A 206 7.62 -2.90 -1.79
CA GLU A 206 6.48 -2.01 -1.97
C GLU A 206 6.40 -1.01 -0.83
N ILE A 207 6.46 0.28 -1.14
CA ILE A 207 6.14 1.33 -0.18
C ILE A 207 4.63 1.58 -0.20
N THR A 208 3.99 1.41 0.95
CA THR A 208 2.54 1.48 1.11
C THR A 208 2.15 2.25 2.37
N GLY A 209 0.86 2.57 2.50
CA GLY A 209 0.33 3.20 3.71
C GLY A 209 0.92 4.58 4.00
N LEU A 210 1.47 5.29 3.01
CA LEU A 210 2.06 6.61 3.26
C LEU A 210 0.98 7.65 3.52
N GLY A 211 0.95 8.18 4.73
CA GLY A 211 0.05 9.23 5.16
C GLY A 211 0.77 10.41 5.82
N VAL A 212 0.17 11.59 5.69
CA VAL A 212 0.57 12.82 6.42
C VAL A 212 -0.69 13.36 7.08
N LEU A 213 -0.63 13.61 8.38
CA LEU A 213 -1.75 14.25 9.10
C LEU A 213 -2.15 15.54 8.37
N PRO A 214 -3.44 15.77 8.11
CA PRO A 214 -3.91 16.95 7.36
C PRO A 214 -3.33 18.28 7.87
N ALA A 215 -3.29 18.47 9.18
CA ALA A 215 -2.70 19.67 9.80
C ALA A 215 -1.18 19.84 9.59
N SER A 216 -0.51 18.77 9.14
CA SER A 216 0.96 18.73 8.92
C SER A 216 1.36 18.66 7.46
N ARG A 217 0.41 18.70 6.53
CA ARG A 217 0.67 18.64 5.07
C ARG A 217 1.47 19.82 4.55
N ARG A 218 2.00 19.69 3.33
CA ARG A 218 2.78 20.72 2.58
C ARG A 218 4.09 21.14 3.26
N ARG A 219 4.66 20.30 4.12
CA ARG A 219 5.91 20.53 4.86
C ARG A 219 7.03 19.56 4.46
N GLY A 220 6.87 18.81 3.37
CA GLY A 220 7.86 17.83 2.89
C GLY A 220 7.90 16.50 3.64
N LEU A 221 7.03 16.30 4.66
CA LEU A 221 7.09 15.13 5.55
C LEU A 221 6.88 13.82 4.81
N GLY A 222 5.89 13.75 3.91
CA GLY A 222 5.62 12.54 3.12
C GLY A 222 6.81 12.17 2.24
N ALA A 223 7.44 13.15 1.57
CA ALA A 223 8.64 12.91 0.77
C ALA A 223 9.81 12.39 1.62
N ALA A 224 10.00 12.93 2.81
CA ALA A 224 11.08 12.52 3.71
C ALA A 224 10.87 11.09 4.24
N VAL A 225 9.63 10.72 4.62
CA VAL A 225 9.30 9.34 5.03
C VAL A 225 9.49 8.38 3.85
N THR A 226 9.02 8.73 2.64
CA THR A 226 9.22 7.90 1.44
C THR A 226 10.71 7.68 1.16
N ALA A 227 11.53 8.72 1.26
CA ALA A 227 12.96 8.62 1.03
C ALA A 227 13.64 7.72 2.08
N ALA A 228 13.25 7.82 3.35
CA ALA A 228 13.76 6.97 4.42
C ALA A 228 13.39 5.50 4.19
N LEU A 229 12.14 5.20 3.84
CA LEU A 229 11.68 3.85 3.50
C LEU A 229 12.41 3.28 2.29
N ALA A 230 12.58 4.08 1.23
CA ALA A 230 13.29 3.65 0.02
C ALA A 230 14.77 3.37 0.30
N ALA A 231 15.43 4.23 1.07
CA ALA A 231 16.83 4.04 1.44
C ALA A 231 17.03 2.77 2.29
N ASP A 232 16.14 2.56 3.26
CA ASP A 232 16.18 1.39 4.13
C ASP A 232 15.88 0.10 3.33
N ALA A 233 14.88 0.11 2.46
CA ALA A 233 14.58 -1.03 1.58
C ALA A 233 15.77 -1.42 0.69
N ILE A 234 16.48 -0.43 0.11
CA ILE A 234 17.69 -0.66 -0.69
C ILE A 234 18.80 -1.27 0.18
N ALA A 235 19.02 -0.73 1.39
CA ALA A 235 20.03 -1.23 2.32
C ALA A 235 19.79 -2.68 2.74
N HIS A 236 18.49 -3.11 2.78
CA HIS A 236 18.08 -4.48 3.09
C HIS A 236 17.88 -5.37 1.84
N GLY A 237 18.43 -4.98 0.67
CA GLY A 237 18.47 -5.81 -0.53
C GLY A 237 17.31 -5.62 -1.50
N GLY A 238 16.51 -4.57 -1.34
CA GLY A 238 15.50 -4.15 -2.31
C GLY A 238 16.15 -3.70 -3.62
N ARG A 239 15.97 -4.46 -4.67
CA ARG A 239 16.46 -4.15 -6.03
C ARG A 239 15.39 -3.54 -6.92
N VAL A 240 14.14 -3.76 -6.59
CA VAL A 240 12.95 -3.16 -7.18
C VAL A 240 12.18 -2.50 -6.04
N VAL A 241 12.17 -1.17 -5.98
CA VAL A 241 11.41 -0.41 -4.99
C VAL A 241 10.30 0.32 -5.72
N PHE A 242 9.06 0.06 -5.38
CA PHE A 242 7.90 0.61 -6.08
C PHE A 242 6.82 1.10 -5.12
N LEU A 243 5.87 1.83 -5.67
CA LEU A 243 4.64 2.26 -5.01
C LEU A 243 3.56 2.54 -6.04
N SER A 244 2.31 2.59 -5.60
CA SER A 244 1.21 3.20 -6.36
C SER A 244 0.84 4.55 -5.74
N ALA A 245 0.68 5.57 -6.60
CA ALA A 245 0.25 6.89 -6.17
C ALA A 245 -1.28 7.00 -6.26
N SER A 246 -1.93 7.71 -5.32
CA SER A 246 -3.38 7.91 -5.35
C SER A 246 -3.85 8.65 -6.61
N ASP A 247 -3.02 9.55 -7.12
CA ASP A 247 -3.30 10.41 -8.28
C ASP A 247 -2.01 11.02 -8.85
N ASP A 248 -2.13 11.73 -9.97
CA ASP A 248 -1.00 12.40 -10.63
C ASP A 248 -0.37 13.51 -9.78
N THR A 249 -1.11 14.11 -8.85
CA THR A 249 -0.57 15.14 -7.96
C THR A 249 0.38 14.54 -6.94
N VAL A 250 0.00 13.40 -6.39
CA VAL A 250 0.85 12.62 -5.48
C VAL A 250 2.02 11.98 -6.25
N ALA A 251 1.78 11.47 -7.47
CA ALA A 251 2.85 10.93 -8.32
C ALA A 251 3.98 11.94 -8.57
N ARG A 252 3.65 13.24 -8.74
CA ARG A 252 4.67 14.30 -8.87
C ARG A 252 5.54 14.48 -7.62
N VAL A 253 5.05 14.16 -6.43
CA VAL A 253 5.86 14.17 -5.20
C VAL A 253 6.92 13.07 -5.27
N TYR A 254 6.51 11.86 -5.65
CA TYR A 254 7.41 10.72 -5.79
C TYR A 254 8.40 10.87 -6.96
N ALA A 255 7.97 11.50 -8.06
CA ALA A 255 8.86 11.78 -9.19
C ALA A 255 10.07 12.64 -8.78
N ARG A 256 9.91 13.58 -7.84
CA ARG A 256 11.02 14.41 -7.30
C ARG A 256 11.99 13.59 -6.45
N LEU A 257 11.58 12.44 -5.94
CA LEU A 257 12.43 11.50 -5.20
C LEU A 257 13.11 10.47 -6.13
N GLY A 258 12.88 10.56 -7.45
CA GLY A 258 13.48 9.66 -8.43
C GLY A 258 12.62 8.47 -8.83
N PHE A 259 11.35 8.43 -8.41
CA PHE A 259 10.41 7.45 -8.94
C PHE A 259 9.95 7.86 -10.34
N ARG A 260 9.80 6.88 -11.24
CA ARG A 260 9.27 7.09 -12.58
C ARG A 260 8.01 6.25 -12.79
N HIS A 261 7.08 6.75 -13.56
CA HIS A 261 5.88 6.02 -13.96
C HIS A 261 6.26 4.87 -14.90
N ILE A 262 5.76 3.66 -14.63
CA ILE A 262 6.03 2.46 -15.43
C ILE A 262 4.77 1.70 -15.83
N GLY A 263 3.62 2.04 -15.29
CA GLY A 263 2.38 1.32 -15.55
C GLY A 263 1.25 1.82 -14.66
N THR A 264 0.18 1.07 -14.60
CA THR A 264 -1.03 1.41 -13.85
C THR A 264 -1.37 0.31 -12.86
N ALA A 265 -1.42 0.64 -11.57
CA ALA A 265 -2.08 -0.19 -10.57
C ALA A 265 -3.59 0.09 -10.63
N MET A 266 -4.37 -0.97 -10.62
CA MET A 266 -5.83 -0.93 -10.75
C MET A 266 -6.46 -1.42 -9.45
N ILE A 267 -7.46 -0.70 -8.99
CA ILE A 267 -8.29 -1.08 -7.84
C ILE A 267 -9.75 -1.10 -8.30
N ALA A 268 -10.49 -2.12 -7.90
CA ALA A 268 -11.91 -2.20 -8.18
C ALA A 268 -12.68 -2.57 -6.92
N ASP A 269 -13.68 -1.75 -6.57
CA ASP A 269 -14.56 -1.92 -5.42
C ASP A 269 -16.01 -1.66 -5.85
N PRO A 270 -17.02 -2.04 -5.03
CA PRO A 270 -18.37 -1.54 -5.22
C PRO A 270 -18.41 -0.01 -5.25
N PRO A 271 -19.24 0.61 -6.08
CA PRO A 271 -19.43 2.06 -6.04
C PRO A 271 -19.91 2.49 -4.65
N ASP A 272 -19.45 3.66 -4.19
CA ASP A 272 -19.90 4.25 -2.93
C ASP A 272 -21.43 4.39 -2.96
N GLN A 273 -22.10 3.85 -1.91
CA GLN A 273 -23.56 3.93 -1.75
C GLN A 273 -23.97 5.22 -1.06
#